data_85a6fdc8e85e7cc98831ee6703636118
#
_entry.id   85a6fdc8e85e7cc98831ee6703636118
#
_cell.length_a   1.000
_cell.length_b   1.000
_cell.length_c   1.000
_cell.angle_alpha   90.00
_cell.angle_beta   90.00
_cell.angle_gamma   90.00
#
_symmetry.space_group_name_H-M   'P 1'
#
loop_
_entity.id
_entity.type
_entity.pdbx_description
1 polymer ?
#
loop_
_entity_poly.entity_id
_entity_poly.type
_entity_poly.pdbx_seq_one_letter_code
_entity_poly.pdbx_strand_id
1 'polypeptide(L)'
;YNSDFFIVFAHVEQPSGIIHECDGGLIKTLAAYPWFRRRVLGIQKVRTRDDIKKFEEHLGYKLPYLEGSDCKNIKAIGKGNSVTFVKLGALSFDALKFALRAGTERLYAEKTEPGHSYIKQIDFQGGILNGCSIGLSANLNTFIGIRGSGKSAVIEVLRYVLSLPATVDSEYKNELVKYVLGSGGVAIVHVVDKYGKEYQVK
;
A
#
# COMPACT_ATOMS: atom_id res chain seq x y z
N TYR A 1 24.57 14.66 -9.74
CA TYR A 1 24.10 13.29 -9.57
C TYR A 1 22.68 13.32 -9.01
N ASN A 2 21.70 13.02 -9.83
CA ASN A 2 20.30 12.93 -9.43
C ASN A 2 19.99 11.48 -8.98
N SER A 3 20.73 11.02 -7.95
CA SER A 3 20.49 9.68 -7.40
C SER A 3 19.26 9.72 -6.51
N ASP A 4 18.30 8.83 -6.79
CA ASP A 4 17.13 8.66 -5.96
C ASP A 4 17.49 7.84 -4.72
N PHE A 5 17.32 8.42 -3.52
CA PHE A 5 17.59 7.79 -2.25
C PHE A 5 16.69 8.34 -1.14
N PHE A 6 16.60 7.63 -0.06
CA PHE A 6 16.07 8.12 1.21
C PHE A 6 16.97 7.69 2.37
N ILE A 7 16.76 8.30 3.52
CA ILE A 7 17.54 8.08 4.73
C ILE A 7 16.60 7.56 5.82
N VAL A 8 17.02 6.51 6.50
CA VAL A 8 16.45 6.04 7.77
C VAL A 8 17.57 6.11 8.80
N PHE A 9 17.38 6.86 9.87
CA PHE A 9 18.35 6.90 10.95
C PHE A 9 18.26 5.62 11.79
N ALA A 10 19.37 4.89 11.85
CA ALA A 10 19.46 3.68 12.66
C ALA A 10 19.83 4.01 14.11
N HIS A 11 19.33 3.22 15.07
CA HIS A 11 19.72 3.25 16.48
C HIS A 11 19.72 4.65 17.10
N VAL A 12 18.72 5.45 16.81
CA VAL A 12 18.69 6.89 17.10
C VAL A 12 18.89 7.25 18.59
N GLU A 13 18.54 6.36 19.52
CA GLU A 13 18.63 6.51 20.97
C GLU A 13 19.94 5.95 21.57
N GLN A 14 20.82 5.33 20.75
CA GLN A 14 22.11 4.86 21.27
C GLN A 14 23.09 6.02 21.46
N PRO A 15 24.15 5.86 22.27
CA PRO A 15 25.13 6.92 22.50
C PRO A 15 25.72 7.51 21.21
N SER A 16 25.87 6.72 20.16
CA SER A 16 26.29 7.15 18.81
C SER A 16 25.11 7.48 17.86
N GLY A 17 23.89 7.56 18.39
CA GLY A 17 22.70 7.89 17.62
C GLY A 17 22.48 9.39 17.48
N ILE A 18 21.72 9.78 16.47
CA ILE A 18 21.51 11.20 16.13
C ILE A 18 20.96 12.04 17.29
N ILE A 19 20.21 11.44 18.21
CA ILE A 19 19.62 12.14 19.36
C ILE A 19 20.70 12.57 20.36
N HIS A 20 21.78 11.79 20.51
CA HIS A 20 22.86 12.07 21.45
C HIS A 20 24.02 12.82 20.79
N GLU A 21 24.30 12.54 19.53
CA GLU A 21 25.40 13.17 18.79
C GLU A 21 25.05 14.57 18.25
N CYS A 22 23.78 14.87 18.07
CA CYS A 22 23.33 16.16 17.54
C CYS A 22 22.53 16.92 18.59
N ASP A 23 22.92 18.15 18.87
CA ASP A 23 22.10 19.05 19.70
C ASP A 23 20.81 19.50 18.97
N GLY A 24 19.85 20.00 19.74
CA GLY A 24 18.57 20.44 19.19
C GLY A 24 18.69 21.60 18.20
N GLY A 25 19.74 22.44 18.30
CA GLY A 25 20.00 23.53 17.37
C GLY A 25 20.44 23.02 16.01
N LEU A 26 21.33 22.03 15.96
CA LEU A 26 21.77 21.37 14.73
C LEU A 26 20.60 20.64 14.06
N ILE A 27 19.78 19.92 14.84
CA ILE A 27 18.60 19.22 14.31
C ILE A 27 17.61 20.20 13.68
N LYS A 28 17.31 21.33 14.32
CA LYS A 28 16.47 22.39 13.76
C LYS A 28 17.05 22.97 12.48
N THR A 29 18.36 23.21 12.45
CA THR A 29 19.05 23.71 11.26
C THR A 29 18.94 22.73 10.09
N LEU A 30 19.19 21.45 10.33
CA LEU A 30 19.04 20.40 9.30
C LEU A 30 17.58 20.30 8.82
N ALA A 31 16.62 20.31 9.72
CA ALA A 31 15.21 20.22 9.41
C ALA A 31 14.68 21.42 8.58
N ALA A 32 15.33 22.58 8.65
CA ALA A 32 15.02 23.75 7.83
C ALA A 32 15.35 23.55 6.35
N TYR A 33 16.24 22.63 6.01
CA TYR A 33 16.56 22.34 4.61
C TYR A 33 15.47 21.50 3.94
N PRO A 34 14.88 21.93 2.80
CA PRO A 34 13.82 21.18 2.12
C PRO A 34 14.24 19.78 1.68
N TRP A 35 15.52 19.56 1.38
CA TRP A 35 16.04 18.24 1.01
C TRP A 35 16.02 17.27 2.18
N PHE A 36 16.31 17.73 3.39
CA PHE A 36 16.34 16.89 4.59
C PHE A 36 14.96 16.26 4.84
N ARG A 37 13.91 17.09 4.91
CA ARG A 37 12.53 16.61 5.07
C ARG A 37 12.06 15.69 3.94
N ARG A 38 12.52 15.93 2.72
CA ARG A 38 12.16 15.08 1.57
C ARG A 38 12.87 13.73 1.57
N ARG A 39 14.05 13.62 2.17
CA ARG A 39 14.90 12.44 2.12
C ARG A 39 14.91 11.63 3.42
N VAL A 40 14.76 12.24 4.57
CA VAL A 40 14.69 11.56 5.86
C VAL A 40 13.27 11.05 6.06
N LEU A 41 13.08 9.73 5.97
CA LEU A 41 11.77 9.10 5.90
C LEU A 41 11.52 8.09 7.03
N GLY A 42 12.40 7.98 8.01
CA GLY A 42 12.16 7.09 9.13
C GLY A 42 13.30 7.07 10.16
N ILE A 43 12.99 6.49 11.30
CA ILE A 43 13.94 6.23 12.39
C ILE A 43 13.78 4.79 12.86
N GLN A 44 14.88 4.16 13.27
CA GLN A 44 14.90 2.75 13.66
C GLN A 44 15.12 2.60 15.16
N LYS A 45 14.45 1.59 15.72
CA LYS A 45 14.64 1.12 17.10
C LYS A 45 14.35 2.17 18.17
N VAL A 46 13.16 2.73 18.11
CA VAL A 46 12.66 3.64 19.15
C VAL A 46 12.21 2.83 20.37
N ARG A 47 12.79 3.11 21.53
CA ARG A 47 12.46 2.46 22.80
C ARG A 47 11.95 3.47 23.85
N THR A 48 12.45 4.69 23.82
CA THR A 48 12.20 5.74 24.82
C THR A 48 11.35 6.86 24.21
N ARG A 49 10.16 7.09 24.79
CA ARG A 49 9.23 8.08 24.21
C ARG A 49 9.66 9.52 24.42
N ASP A 50 10.30 9.85 25.53
CA ASP A 50 10.62 11.23 25.89
C ASP A 50 11.73 11.84 25.03
N ASP A 51 12.79 11.07 24.76
CA ASP A 51 13.88 11.54 23.88
C ASP A 51 13.42 11.71 22.45
N ILE A 52 12.60 10.78 21.96
CA ILE A 52 11.98 10.89 20.65
C ILE A 52 11.05 12.10 20.54
N LYS A 53 10.27 12.37 21.57
CA LYS A 53 9.38 13.54 21.58
C LYS A 53 10.16 14.85 21.43
N LYS A 54 11.25 15.01 22.20
CA LYS A 54 12.14 16.17 22.08
C LYS A 54 12.78 16.26 20.69
N PHE A 55 13.22 15.12 20.15
CA PHE A 55 13.79 15.06 18.80
C PHE A 55 12.77 15.49 17.73
N GLU A 56 11.52 15.00 17.79
CA GLU A 56 10.43 15.38 16.89
C GLU A 56 10.04 16.85 17.05
N GLU A 57 10.09 17.41 18.28
CA GLU A 57 9.88 18.84 18.51
C GLU A 57 10.96 19.70 17.83
N HIS A 58 12.22 19.25 17.83
CA HIS A 58 13.29 19.94 17.13
C HIS A 58 13.19 19.80 15.60
N LEU A 59 12.76 18.64 15.12
CA LEU A 59 12.48 18.42 13.69
C LEU A 59 11.29 19.24 13.17
N GLY A 60 10.28 19.47 14.03
CA GLY A 60 9.01 20.09 13.65
C GLY A 60 8.07 19.18 12.86
N TYR A 61 8.35 17.88 12.78
CA TYR A 61 7.49 16.85 12.19
C TYR A 61 7.81 15.47 12.75
N LYS A 62 6.88 14.52 12.61
CA LYS A 62 7.04 13.13 13.05
C LYS A 62 7.65 12.29 11.94
N LEU A 63 8.51 11.35 12.34
CA LEU A 63 9.05 10.32 11.49
C LEU A 63 8.43 8.96 11.85
N PRO A 64 8.18 8.08 10.86
CA PRO A 64 7.72 6.73 11.16
C PRO A 64 8.82 5.91 11.84
N TYR A 65 8.40 5.03 12.74
CA TYR A 65 9.27 4.11 13.45
C TYR A 65 9.37 2.81 12.68
N LEU A 66 10.60 2.37 12.44
CA LEU A 66 10.89 1.17 11.69
C LEU A 66 11.64 0.17 12.55
N GLU A 67 11.33 -1.10 12.40
CA GLU A 67 12.11 -2.20 12.93
C GLU A 67 12.78 -2.95 11.78
N GLY A 68 13.96 -3.48 12.03
CA GLY A 68 14.70 -4.28 11.08
C GLY A 68 15.39 -5.44 11.79
N SER A 69 15.82 -6.43 11.04
CA SER A 69 16.43 -7.65 11.59
C SER A 69 17.79 -7.42 12.26
N ASP A 70 18.43 -6.28 11.99
CA ASP A 70 19.80 -5.97 12.48
C ASP A 70 20.75 -7.16 12.30
N CYS A 71 20.67 -7.80 11.15
CA CYS A 71 21.32 -9.06 10.88
C CYS A 71 22.83 -8.88 10.67
N LYS A 72 23.63 -9.71 11.35
CA LYS A 72 25.09 -9.72 11.23
C LYS A 72 25.61 -10.72 10.18
N ASN A 73 24.73 -11.51 9.58
CA ASN A 73 25.07 -12.46 8.53
C ASN A 73 23.87 -12.71 7.60
N ILE A 74 24.13 -13.23 6.41
CA ILE A 74 23.11 -13.47 5.37
C ILE A 74 21.98 -14.38 5.85
N LYS A 75 22.27 -15.41 6.65
CA LYS A 75 21.27 -16.35 7.16
C LYS A 75 20.29 -15.74 8.17
N ALA A 76 20.67 -14.59 8.75
CA ALA A 76 19.85 -13.86 9.71
C ALA A 76 18.93 -12.78 9.05
N ILE A 77 19.08 -12.54 7.74
CA ILE A 77 18.25 -11.58 7.02
C ILE A 77 16.77 -12.01 7.13
N GLY A 78 15.90 -11.09 7.54
CA GLY A 78 14.47 -11.29 7.70
C GLY A 78 14.05 -12.17 8.90
N LYS A 79 14.99 -12.59 9.76
CA LYS A 79 14.72 -13.41 10.95
C LYS A 79 14.74 -12.64 12.26
N GLY A 80 14.57 -11.34 12.24
CA GLY A 80 14.49 -10.51 13.45
C GLY A 80 13.21 -10.79 14.26
N ASN A 81 13.27 -10.58 15.57
CA ASN A 81 12.11 -10.71 16.46
C ASN A 81 11.10 -9.57 16.27
N SER A 82 11.54 -8.46 15.70
CA SER A 82 10.70 -7.29 15.40
C SER A 82 10.85 -6.94 13.93
N VAL A 83 9.73 -6.71 13.27
CA VAL A 83 9.67 -6.37 11.84
C VAL A 83 8.66 -5.23 11.63
N THR A 84 8.83 -4.49 10.55
CA THR A 84 7.84 -3.52 10.09
C THR A 84 7.13 -4.07 8.87
N PHE A 85 5.81 -4.19 8.94
CA PHE A 85 4.98 -4.50 7.79
C PHE A 85 4.70 -3.23 7.00
N VAL A 86 4.93 -3.28 5.70
CA VAL A 86 4.76 -2.12 4.80
C VAL A 86 3.69 -2.42 3.77
N LYS A 87 2.63 -1.60 3.75
CA LYS A 87 1.57 -1.70 2.75
C LYS A 87 1.99 -1.01 1.47
N LEU A 88 2.38 -1.81 0.47
CA LEU A 88 2.82 -1.34 -0.86
C LEU A 88 1.72 -1.54 -1.91
N GLY A 89 1.59 -0.58 -2.82
CA GLY A 89 0.77 -0.70 -4.02
C GLY A 89 1.47 -1.44 -5.17
N ALA A 90 2.82 -1.47 -5.15
CA ALA A 90 3.67 -2.20 -6.08
C ALA A 90 5.03 -2.47 -5.42
N LEU A 91 5.75 -3.49 -5.88
CA LEU A 91 7.14 -3.72 -5.46
C LEU A 91 8.07 -2.77 -6.24
N SER A 92 8.14 -1.52 -5.79
CA SER A 92 9.00 -0.50 -6.37
C SER A 92 9.58 0.42 -5.30
N PHE A 93 10.71 1.05 -5.64
CA PHE A 93 11.37 2.01 -4.75
C PHE A 93 10.47 3.23 -4.46
N ASP A 94 9.73 3.70 -5.44
CA ASP A 94 8.79 4.81 -5.27
C ASP A 94 7.60 4.45 -4.37
N ALA A 95 7.06 3.23 -4.50
CA ALA A 95 6.01 2.75 -3.60
C ALA A 95 6.50 2.64 -2.15
N LEU A 96 7.75 2.22 -1.95
CA LEU A 96 8.37 2.19 -0.62
C LEU A 96 8.55 3.61 -0.05
N LYS A 97 9.08 4.54 -0.82
CA LYS A 97 9.19 5.95 -0.40
C LYS A 97 7.83 6.55 -0.05
N PHE A 98 6.82 6.25 -0.87
CA PHE A 98 5.46 6.71 -0.60
C PHE A 98 4.91 6.13 0.71
N ALA A 99 5.12 4.85 0.97
CA ALA A 99 4.68 4.20 2.21
C ALA A 99 5.38 4.79 3.45
N LEU A 100 6.68 5.05 3.37
CA LEU A 100 7.44 5.69 4.44
C LEU A 100 6.92 7.11 4.73
N ARG A 101 6.57 7.88 3.70
CA ARG A 101 5.98 9.22 3.87
C ARG A 101 4.57 9.20 4.46
N ALA A 102 3.78 8.17 4.13
CA ALA A 102 2.44 7.98 4.69
C ALA A 102 2.47 7.51 6.16
N GLY A 103 3.62 7.00 6.63
CA GLY A 103 3.82 6.65 8.03
C GLY A 103 2.82 5.61 8.53
N THR A 104 2.14 5.90 9.63
CA THR A 104 1.23 4.97 10.32
C THR A 104 0.04 4.49 9.48
N GLU A 105 -0.26 5.13 8.37
CA GLU A 105 -1.30 4.67 7.45
C GLU A 105 -0.85 3.48 6.58
N ARG A 106 0.45 3.26 6.48
CA ARG A 106 1.05 2.21 5.64
C ARG A 106 2.13 1.38 6.32
N LEU A 107 2.51 1.72 7.55
CA LEU A 107 3.53 1.02 8.33
C LEU A 107 2.90 0.47 9.61
N TYR A 108 3.08 -0.82 9.85
CA TYR A 108 2.44 -1.54 10.94
C TYR A 108 3.47 -2.42 11.66
N ALA A 109 3.32 -2.58 12.99
CA ALA A 109 4.11 -3.51 13.78
C ALA A 109 3.64 -4.97 13.59
N GLU A 110 2.37 -5.16 13.21
CA GLU A 110 1.77 -6.47 12.99
C GLU A 110 1.13 -6.51 11.61
N LYS A 111 1.06 -7.71 11.03
CA LYS A 111 0.37 -7.91 9.76
C LYS A 111 -1.12 -7.67 9.95
N THR A 112 -1.65 -6.66 9.25
CA THR A 112 -3.08 -6.38 9.26
C THR A 112 -3.76 -7.21 8.18
N GLU A 113 -4.72 -8.05 8.59
CA GLU A 113 -5.62 -8.71 7.66
C GLU A 113 -6.88 -7.85 7.45
N PRO A 114 -7.48 -7.89 6.24
CA PRO A 114 -8.74 -7.19 5.99
C PRO A 114 -9.84 -7.74 6.92
N GLY A 115 -10.44 -6.88 7.75
CA GLY A 115 -11.54 -7.28 8.63
C GLY A 115 -12.91 -7.42 7.92
N HIS A 116 -12.94 -7.42 6.58
CA HIS A 116 -14.14 -7.45 5.74
C HIS A 116 -13.93 -8.34 4.51
N SER A 117 -15.02 -8.77 3.90
CA SER A 117 -14.98 -9.49 2.64
C SER A 117 -14.60 -8.55 1.49
N TYR A 118 -13.84 -9.05 0.52
CA TYR A 118 -13.39 -8.26 -0.62
C TYR A 118 -13.29 -9.09 -1.90
N ILE A 119 -13.30 -8.42 -3.04
CA ILE A 119 -13.04 -9.04 -4.34
C ILE A 119 -11.53 -9.04 -4.56
N LYS A 120 -10.95 -10.24 -4.74
CA LYS A 120 -9.52 -10.44 -4.95
C LYS A 120 -9.13 -10.28 -6.41
N GLN A 121 -9.97 -10.76 -7.32
CA GLN A 121 -9.68 -10.83 -8.74
C GLN A 121 -10.96 -10.98 -9.56
N ILE A 122 -10.93 -10.55 -10.81
CA ILE A 122 -11.91 -10.89 -11.83
C ILE A 122 -11.19 -11.41 -13.07
N ASP A 123 -11.64 -12.57 -13.57
CA ASP A 123 -11.13 -13.20 -14.79
C ASP A 123 -12.22 -13.22 -15.86
N PHE A 124 -11.84 -13.02 -17.10
CA PHE A 124 -12.73 -13.05 -18.26
C PHE A 124 -12.36 -14.20 -19.19
N GLN A 125 -13.37 -15.00 -19.54
CA GLN A 125 -13.26 -16.10 -20.52
C GLN A 125 -14.30 -15.88 -21.62
N GLY A 126 -13.85 -15.82 -22.86
CA GLY A 126 -14.72 -15.42 -23.98
C GLY A 126 -14.98 -13.92 -24.04
N GLY A 127 -15.79 -13.50 -25.01
CA GLY A 127 -16.11 -12.08 -25.19
C GLY A 127 -14.92 -11.20 -25.56
N ILE A 128 -15.09 -9.89 -25.41
CA ILE A 128 -14.08 -8.87 -25.79
C ILE A 128 -12.87 -8.87 -24.85
N LEU A 129 -13.10 -9.20 -23.56
CA LEU A 129 -12.06 -9.22 -22.53
C LEU A 129 -11.46 -10.62 -22.33
N ASN A 130 -11.60 -11.51 -23.28
CA ASN A 130 -11.09 -12.88 -23.18
C ASN A 130 -9.61 -12.93 -22.77
N GLY A 131 -9.31 -13.72 -21.73
CA GLY A 131 -7.97 -13.87 -21.17
C GLY A 131 -7.50 -12.72 -20.28
N CYS A 132 -8.31 -11.67 -20.08
CA CYS A 132 -8.00 -10.60 -19.16
C CYS A 132 -8.21 -11.07 -17.73
N SER A 133 -7.24 -10.78 -16.86
CA SER A 133 -7.29 -11.01 -15.42
C SER A 133 -6.93 -9.72 -14.68
N ILE A 134 -7.80 -9.27 -13.79
CA ILE A 134 -7.65 -8.02 -13.05
C ILE A 134 -7.59 -8.32 -11.56
N GLY A 135 -6.40 -8.21 -10.96
CA GLY A 135 -6.21 -8.30 -9.53
C GLY A 135 -6.70 -7.03 -8.83
N LEU A 136 -7.39 -7.20 -7.72
CA LEU A 136 -7.95 -6.12 -6.92
C LEU A 136 -7.38 -6.15 -5.49
N SER A 137 -7.23 -4.97 -4.91
CA SER A 137 -6.85 -4.82 -3.51
C SER A 137 -8.07 -5.02 -2.62
N ALA A 138 -7.86 -5.50 -1.39
CA ALA A 138 -8.89 -5.52 -0.35
C ALA A 138 -9.38 -4.12 0.08
N ASN A 139 -8.69 -3.07 -0.38
CA ASN A 139 -9.04 -1.67 -0.09
C ASN A 139 -9.66 -1.00 -1.32
N LEU A 140 -9.62 0.34 -1.37
CA LEU A 140 -10.11 1.08 -2.51
C LEU A 140 -9.33 0.74 -3.78
N ASN A 141 -10.07 0.40 -4.84
CA ASN A 141 -9.55 0.23 -6.19
C ASN A 141 -10.12 1.33 -7.09
N THR A 142 -9.29 1.89 -7.97
CA THR A 142 -9.69 2.93 -8.91
C THR A 142 -9.32 2.51 -10.33
N PHE A 143 -10.28 2.63 -11.26
CA PHE A 143 -10.03 2.45 -12.69
C PHE A 143 -9.78 3.80 -13.35
N ILE A 144 -8.59 4.02 -13.89
CA ILE A 144 -8.17 5.26 -14.54
C ILE A 144 -7.91 5.00 -16.02
N GLY A 145 -8.35 5.89 -16.87
CA GLY A 145 -8.13 5.80 -18.32
C GLY A 145 -9.01 6.79 -19.08
N ILE A 146 -8.76 6.94 -20.37
CA ILE A 146 -9.52 7.80 -21.28
C ILE A 146 -10.97 7.32 -21.44
N ARG A 147 -11.83 8.17 -22.02
CA ARG A 147 -13.21 7.78 -22.37
C ARG A 147 -13.16 6.59 -23.37
N GLY A 148 -14.00 5.59 -23.18
CA GLY A 148 -14.08 4.40 -24.03
C GLY A 148 -13.07 3.28 -23.68
N SER A 149 -12.21 3.43 -22.67
CA SER A 149 -11.21 2.41 -22.29
C SER A 149 -11.74 1.20 -21.50
N GLY A 150 -13.05 1.01 -21.42
CA GLY A 150 -13.64 -0.18 -20.78
C GLY A 150 -13.83 -0.12 -19.26
N LYS A 151 -13.50 1.00 -18.58
CA LYS A 151 -13.64 1.13 -17.11
C LYS A 151 -15.04 0.78 -16.62
N SER A 152 -16.05 1.40 -17.22
CA SER A 152 -17.48 1.15 -16.86
C SER A 152 -17.89 -0.28 -17.19
N ALA A 153 -17.34 -0.85 -18.26
CA ALA A 153 -17.63 -2.22 -18.67
C ALA A 153 -17.22 -3.23 -17.59
N VAL A 154 -16.00 -3.11 -17.04
CA VAL A 154 -15.53 -3.98 -15.95
C VAL A 154 -16.40 -3.84 -14.71
N ILE A 155 -16.76 -2.61 -14.32
CA ILE A 155 -17.62 -2.34 -13.15
C ILE A 155 -19.02 -2.94 -13.36
N GLU A 156 -19.61 -2.79 -14.55
CA GLU A 156 -20.93 -3.33 -14.83
C GLU A 156 -20.95 -4.86 -14.91
N VAL A 157 -19.88 -5.48 -15.42
CA VAL A 157 -19.76 -6.95 -15.37
C VAL A 157 -19.61 -7.43 -13.92
N LEU A 158 -18.80 -6.76 -13.07
CA LEU A 158 -18.73 -7.07 -11.64
C LEU A 158 -20.11 -6.98 -10.97
N ARG A 159 -20.84 -5.90 -11.22
CA ARG A 159 -22.21 -5.71 -10.73
C ARG A 159 -23.11 -6.87 -11.15
N TYR A 160 -23.05 -7.26 -12.41
CA TYR A 160 -23.88 -8.32 -12.98
C TYR A 160 -23.59 -9.68 -12.35
N VAL A 161 -22.32 -10.07 -12.28
CA VAL A 161 -21.89 -11.35 -11.67
C VAL A 161 -22.29 -11.44 -10.20
N LEU A 162 -22.19 -10.32 -9.48
CA LEU A 162 -22.60 -10.24 -8.07
C LEU A 162 -24.12 -10.09 -7.87
N SER A 163 -24.91 -10.18 -8.94
CA SER A 163 -26.38 -10.05 -8.92
C SER A 163 -26.88 -8.74 -8.28
N LEU A 164 -26.09 -7.67 -8.39
CA LEU A 164 -26.46 -6.36 -7.87
C LEU A 164 -27.39 -5.63 -8.88
N PRO A 165 -28.50 -5.02 -8.44
CA PRO A 165 -29.43 -4.34 -9.34
C PRO A 165 -28.80 -3.09 -9.98
N ALA A 166 -29.14 -2.81 -11.23
CA ALA A 166 -28.84 -1.54 -11.85
C ALA A 166 -29.96 -0.55 -11.49
N THR A 167 -29.64 0.50 -10.74
CA THR A 167 -30.62 1.48 -10.25
C THR A 167 -30.96 2.58 -11.27
N VAL A 168 -30.05 2.84 -12.21
CA VAL A 168 -30.19 3.85 -13.27
C VAL A 168 -29.67 3.25 -14.56
N ASP A 169 -30.31 3.57 -15.70
CA ASP A 169 -29.94 3.12 -17.06
C ASP A 169 -29.74 1.59 -17.18
N SER A 170 -30.64 0.82 -16.56
CA SER A 170 -30.54 -0.64 -16.47
C SER A 170 -30.44 -1.34 -17.82
N GLU A 171 -31.17 -0.85 -18.83
CA GLU A 171 -31.16 -1.40 -20.19
C GLU A 171 -29.76 -1.24 -20.82
N TYR A 172 -29.23 -0.01 -20.85
CA TYR A 172 -27.89 0.28 -21.35
C TYR A 172 -26.80 -0.54 -20.66
N LYS A 173 -26.86 -0.65 -19.33
CA LYS A 173 -25.89 -1.40 -18.53
C LYS A 173 -25.92 -2.89 -18.82
N ASN A 174 -27.10 -3.47 -18.99
CA ASN A 174 -27.26 -4.87 -19.34
C ASN A 174 -26.82 -5.13 -20.79
N GLU A 175 -27.05 -4.22 -21.72
CA GLU A 175 -26.52 -4.27 -23.06
C GLU A 175 -25.00 -4.20 -23.09
N LEU A 176 -24.40 -3.34 -22.27
CA LEU A 176 -22.96 -3.25 -22.13
C LEU A 176 -22.35 -4.58 -21.63
N VAL A 177 -22.97 -5.24 -20.65
CA VAL A 177 -22.54 -6.55 -20.17
C VAL A 177 -22.63 -7.60 -21.27
N LYS A 178 -23.75 -7.66 -22.00
CA LYS A 178 -23.93 -8.56 -23.16
C LYS A 178 -22.86 -8.32 -24.24
N TYR A 179 -22.57 -7.06 -24.54
CA TYR A 179 -21.53 -6.69 -25.49
C TYR A 179 -20.14 -7.16 -25.05
N VAL A 180 -19.81 -7.01 -23.76
CA VAL A 180 -18.48 -7.40 -23.23
C VAL A 180 -18.32 -8.90 -23.17
N LEU A 181 -19.31 -9.64 -22.68
CA LEU A 181 -19.25 -11.11 -22.55
C LEU A 181 -19.53 -11.82 -23.87
N GLY A 182 -20.34 -11.22 -24.75
CA GLY A 182 -20.73 -11.86 -26.02
C GLY A 182 -21.54 -13.11 -25.80
N SER A 183 -21.59 -13.98 -26.81
CA SER A 183 -22.27 -15.27 -26.72
C SER A 183 -21.36 -16.30 -26.05
N GLY A 184 -21.73 -16.75 -24.83
CA GLY A 184 -21.00 -17.78 -24.07
C GLY A 184 -19.78 -17.28 -23.29
N GLY A 185 -19.54 -15.97 -23.24
CA GLY A 185 -18.50 -15.42 -22.37
C GLY A 185 -18.88 -15.49 -20.89
N VAL A 186 -17.89 -15.67 -20.05
CA VAL A 186 -18.03 -15.82 -18.59
C VAL A 186 -17.08 -14.87 -17.89
N ALA A 187 -17.54 -14.19 -16.85
CA ALA A 187 -16.67 -13.52 -15.90
C ALA A 187 -16.68 -14.28 -14.56
N ILE A 188 -15.49 -14.53 -14.01
CA ILE A 188 -15.29 -15.25 -12.76
C ILE A 188 -14.76 -14.26 -11.74
N VAL A 189 -15.53 -14.02 -10.69
CA VAL A 189 -15.16 -13.11 -9.59
C VAL A 189 -14.69 -13.95 -8.41
N HIS A 190 -13.43 -13.72 -8.00
CA HIS A 190 -12.84 -14.33 -6.83
C HIS A 190 -13.07 -13.44 -5.62
N VAL A 191 -13.81 -13.94 -4.66
CA VAL A 191 -14.17 -13.23 -3.42
C VAL A 191 -13.48 -13.91 -2.24
N VAL A 192 -12.94 -13.11 -1.34
CA VAL A 192 -12.41 -13.56 -0.06
C VAL A 192 -13.33 -13.05 1.04
N ASP A 193 -13.81 -13.93 1.92
CA ASP A 193 -14.63 -13.54 3.05
C ASP A 193 -13.77 -12.97 4.21
N LYS A 194 -14.43 -12.43 5.23
CA LYS A 194 -13.77 -11.86 6.41
C LYS A 194 -12.93 -12.87 7.22
N TYR A 195 -13.07 -14.16 6.95
CA TYR A 195 -12.32 -15.23 7.58
C TYR A 195 -11.17 -15.75 6.69
N GLY A 196 -10.95 -15.14 5.52
CA GLY A 196 -9.90 -15.52 4.57
C GLY A 196 -10.26 -16.68 3.64
N LYS A 197 -11.52 -17.15 3.63
CA LYS A 197 -11.97 -18.22 2.74
C LYS A 197 -12.30 -17.66 1.37
N GLU A 198 -11.81 -18.34 0.32
CA GLU A 198 -12.00 -17.94 -1.07
C GLU A 198 -13.21 -18.62 -1.70
N TYR A 199 -13.95 -17.86 -2.50
CA TYR A 199 -15.11 -18.29 -3.27
C TYR A 199 -15.00 -17.79 -4.70
N GLN A 200 -15.68 -18.48 -5.62
CA GLN A 200 -15.84 -18.03 -7.01
C GLN A 200 -17.32 -17.82 -7.29
N VAL A 201 -17.66 -16.69 -7.92
CA VAL A 201 -18.98 -16.33 -8.43
C VAL A 201 -18.85 -16.19 -9.94
N LYS A 202 -19.81 -16.78 -10.69
CA LYS A 202 -19.81 -16.75 -12.16
C LYS A 202 -21.12 -16.20 -12.69
#